data_e1538d4918536d9e22621ef02cef5359
#
_entry.id   e1538d4918536d9e22621ef02cef5359
#
_cell.length_a   1.000
_cell.length_b   1.000
_cell.length_c   1.000
_cell.angle_alpha   90.00
_cell.angle_beta   90.00
_cell.angle_gamma   90.00
#
_symmetry.space_group_name_H-M   'P 1'
#
loop_
_entity.id
_entity.type
_entity.pdbx_description
1 polymer ?
#
loop_
_entity_poly.entity_id
_entity_poly.type
_entity_poly.pdbx_seq_one_letter_code
_entity_poly.pdbx_strand_id
1 'polypeptide(L)'
;MPALLFCGVAALSSCEKNEQESVNPEFTQGVISHILADSAEVTSYAFAGKNLSQVNHYDKKTGELETFEKYERDGSGKLLKATTHAAGSHALLSEQVYTYNDKGLLAKTDMTYYNAGNLEYTAYATYEYDEKKHLKKKSLFEVNDKKEARQKSYTTYALLPNGNYAEEKQYVVDEKGKASLFSTTTFSYDSNKNPFHEFAEPGSASSPNNLVASKAVVHNSKKTYAYGYTYTYDERSLPLTQTVTTPGGKSQAYNYLYSN
;
A
#
# COMPACT_ATOMS: atom_id res chain seq x y z
N MET A 1 20.16 75.46 10.92
CA MET A 1 19.14 74.52 11.44
C MET A 1 19.29 73.23 10.66
N PRO A 2 19.84 72.15 11.21
CA PRO A 2 19.99 70.93 10.50
C PRO A 2 18.78 69.96 10.88
N ALA A 3 18.22 69.35 9.86
CA ALA A 3 17.25 68.29 10.00
C ALA A 3 17.94 66.94 10.25
N LEU A 4 17.56 66.25 11.31
CA LEU A 4 18.02 64.91 11.63
C LEU A 4 17.30 63.90 10.75
N LEU A 5 18.06 63.15 9.99
CA LEU A 5 17.63 61.95 9.26
C LEU A 5 17.76 60.72 10.17
N PHE A 6 16.65 60.09 10.54
CA PHE A 6 16.64 58.78 11.22
C PHE A 6 16.70 57.67 10.17
N CYS A 7 17.83 56.97 10.10
CA CYS A 7 17.94 55.70 9.37
C CYS A 7 17.39 54.58 10.22
N GLY A 8 16.21 54.09 9.86
CA GLY A 8 15.66 52.86 10.42
C GLY A 8 16.25 51.63 9.71
N VAL A 9 17.03 50.85 10.43
CA VAL A 9 17.51 49.55 9.96
C VAL A 9 16.33 48.56 10.07
N ALA A 10 15.77 48.17 8.94
CA ALA A 10 14.83 47.05 8.88
C ALA A 10 15.59 45.72 8.94
N ALA A 11 15.57 45.07 10.05
CA ALA A 11 15.98 43.68 10.18
C ALA A 11 14.99 42.78 9.45
N LEU A 12 15.40 42.23 8.30
CA LEU A 12 14.66 41.16 7.65
C LEU A 12 14.93 39.87 8.43
N SER A 13 14.02 39.51 9.36
CA SER A 13 13.93 38.19 9.89
C SER A 13 13.28 37.29 8.83
N SER A 14 14.12 36.53 8.13
CA SER A 14 13.66 35.39 7.33
C SER A 14 13.08 34.34 8.29
N CYS A 15 11.77 34.33 8.46
CA CYS A 15 11.07 33.14 8.94
C CYS A 15 11.01 32.16 7.76
N GLU A 16 11.87 31.16 7.77
CA GLU A 16 11.57 29.92 7.07
C GLU A 16 10.30 29.34 7.70
N LYS A 17 9.18 29.55 7.04
CA LYS A 17 7.98 28.76 7.29
C LYS A 17 8.30 27.35 6.84
N ASN A 18 8.50 26.44 7.78
CA ASN A 18 8.19 25.05 7.57
C ASN A 18 6.70 25.01 7.22
N GLU A 19 6.40 24.86 5.95
CA GLU A 19 5.06 24.51 5.50
C GLU A 19 4.80 23.06 5.93
N GLN A 20 4.39 22.88 7.19
CA GLN A 20 3.53 21.79 7.56
C GLN A 20 2.23 22.07 6.82
N GLU A 21 1.99 21.33 5.73
CA GLU A 21 0.71 21.34 5.06
C GLU A 21 -0.36 21.11 6.13
N SER A 22 -1.22 22.12 6.31
CA SER A 22 -2.33 22.04 7.24
C SER A 22 -3.32 21.02 6.68
N VAL A 23 -3.28 19.82 7.22
CA VAL A 23 -4.25 18.76 6.92
C VAL A 23 -5.62 19.25 7.33
N ASN A 24 -6.58 19.26 6.40
CA ASN A 24 -7.94 19.72 6.67
C ASN A 24 -8.58 18.81 7.76
N PRO A 25 -8.90 19.32 8.97
CA PRO A 25 -9.32 18.49 10.09
C PRO A 25 -10.61 17.69 9.86
N GLU A 26 -11.47 18.09 8.95
CA GLU A 26 -12.74 17.38 8.66
C GLU A 26 -12.53 16.02 7.97
N PHE A 27 -11.40 15.78 7.29
CA PHE A 27 -11.13 14.54 6.54
C PHE A 27 -10.16 13.60 7.24
N THR A 28 -9.55 14.00 8.34
CA THR A 28 -8.46 13.26 8.99
C THR A 28 -8.83 12.59 10.30
N GLN A 29 -10.00 12.90 10.87
CA GLN A 29 -10.45 12.21 12.08
C GLN A 29 -10.67 10.72 11.83
N GLY A 30 -9.88 9.90 12.51
CA GLY A 30 -9.95 8.46 12.41
C GLY A 30 -9.20 7.86 11.20
N VAL A 31 -8.39 8.65 10.49
CA VAL A 31 -7.48 8.10 9.48
C VAL A 31 -6.19 7.62 10.17
N ILE A 32 -5.74 6.43 9.79
CA ILE A 32 -4.49 5.88 10.34
C ILE A 32 -3.32 6.80 10.01
N SER A 33 -2.51 7.13 11.01
CA SER A 33 -1.34 7.98 10.86
C SER A 33 -0.04 7.22 11.08
N HIS A 34 0.02 6.29 12.05
CA HIS A 34 1.22 5.55 12.38
C HIS A 34 0.91 4.12 12.77
N ILE A 35 1.86 3.21 12.52
CA ILE A 35 1.88 1.86 13.06
C ILE A 35 3.18 1.70 13.87
N LEU A 36 3.05 1.22 15.11
CA LEU A 36 4.18 0.87 15.95
C LEU A 36 4.25 -0.64 16.16
N ALA A 37 5.46 -1.19 16.20
CA ALA A 37 5.74 -2.59 16.58
C ALA A 37 6.66 -2.58 17.81
N ASP A 38 6.20 -3.14 18.94
CA ASP A 38 6.91 -3.08 20.23
C ASP A 38 7.32 -1.65 20.63
N SER A 39 6.42 -0.69 20.44
CA SER A 39 6.61 0.75 20.69
C SER A 39 7.57 1.48 19.72
N ALA A 40 8.20 0.81 18.79
CA ALA A 40 8.98 1.44 17.71
C ALA A 40 8.07 1.75 16.52
N GLU A 41 8.17 2.94 15.96
CA GLU A 41 7.48 3.29 14.72
C GLU A 41 8.03 2.44 13.58
N VAL A 42 7.15 1.81 12.82
CA VAL A 42 7.51 0.99 11.65
C VAL A 42 6.90 1.52 10.36
N THR A 43 5.80 2.26 10.46
CA THR A 43 5.15 2.87 9.29
C THR A 43 4.46 4.17 9.68
N SER A 44 4.55 5.21 8.84
CA SER A 44 3.69 6.39 8.93
C SER A 44 3.04 6.73 7.60
N TYR A 45 1.90 7.39 7.67
CA TYR A 45 1.03 7.73 6.55
C TYR A 45 0.80 9.23 6.49
N ALA A 46 1.05 9.82 5.33
CA ALA A 46 0.72 11.22 5.05
C ALA A 46 -0.41 11.32 4.02
N PHE A 47 -1.31 12.27 4.21
CA PHE A 47 -2.47 12.48 3.36
C PHE A 47 -2.50 13.92 2.84
N ALA A 48 -2.87 14.07 1.56
CA ALA A 48 -3.26 15.34 0.96
C ALA A 48 -4.80 15.36 0.85
N GLY A 49 -5.46 16.05 1.78
CA GLY A 49 -6.91 15.91 1.98
C GLY A 49 -7.26 14.47 2.38
N LYS A 50 -8.18 13.83 1.64
CA LYS A 50 -8.58 12.44 1.87
C LYS A 50 -7.70 11.39 1.15
N ASN A 51 -6.74 11.83 0.35
CA ASN A 51 -5.94 10.93 -0.47
C ASN A 51 -4.59 10.63 0.20
N LEU A 52 -4.24 9.37 0.28
CA LEU A 52 -2.89 8.95 0.67
C LEU A 52 -1.88 9.56 -0.30
N SER A 53 -0.89 10.30 0.21
CA SER A 53 0.15 10.98 -0.56
C SER A 53 1.54 10.37 -0.36
N GLN A 54 1.82 9.84 0.85
CA GLN A 54 3.10 9.21 1.15
C GLN A 54 2.94 8.14 2.24
N VAL A 55 3.74 7.07 2.13
CA VAL A 55 3.95 6.08 3.19
C VAL A 55 5.44 6.03 3.49
N ASN A 56 5.81 6.07 4.77
CA ASN A 56 7.18 5.94 5.24
C ASN A 56 7.35 4.59 5.95
N HIS A 57 8.48 3.92 5.73
CA HIS A 57 8.85 2.66 6.38
C HIS A 57 10.14 2.85 7.16
N TYR A 58 10.14 2.45 8.42
CA TYR A 58 11.25 2.65 9.34
C TYR A 58 11.85 1.31 9.79
N ASP A 59 13.16 1.27 9.95
CA ASP A 59 13.83 0.15 10.62
C ASP A 59 13.41 0.10 12.09
N LYS A 60 12.85 -1.02 12.50
CA LYS A 60 12.34 -1.21 13.87
C LYS A 60 13.42 -1.09 14.95
N LYS A 61 14.69 -1.37 14.64
CA LYS A 61 15.78 -1.38 15.61
C LYS A 61 16.42 -0.02 15.77
N THR A 62 16.63 0.68 14.66
CA THR A 62 17.31 1.98 14.64
C THR A 62 16.33 3.15 14.71
N GLY A 63 15.07 2.96 14.29
CA GLY A 63 14.08 4.02 14.10
C GLY A 63 14.37 4.89 12.88
N GLU A 64 15.37 4.54 12.06
CA GLU A 64 15.72 5.30 10.87
C GLU A 64 14.74 5.03 9.72
N LEU A 65 14.43 6.06 8.94
CA LEU A 65 13.65 5.92 7.73
C LEU A 65 14.45 5.10 6.70
N GLU A 66 13.92 3.95 6.28
CA GLU A 66 14.55 3.07 5.29
C GLU A 66 14.09 3.40 3.87
N THR A 67 12.78 3.44 3.67
CA THR A 67 12.17 3.72 2.37
C THR A 67 10.92 4.58 2.54
N PHE A 68 10.55 5.25 1.47
CA PHE A 68 9.25 5.92 1.40
C PHE A 68 8.61 5.75 0.02
N GLU A 69 7.29 5.72 0.02
CA GLU A 69 6.46 5.67 -1.17
C GLU A 69 5.78 7.00 -1.39
N LYS A 70 5.66 7.45 -2.64
CA LYS A 70 4.90 8.65 -3.03
C LYS A 70 3.83 8.29 -4.04
N TYR A 71 2.68 8.94 -3.91
CA TYR A 71 1.48 8.69 -4.71
C TYR A 71 1.08 9.94 -5.46
N GLU A 72 1.13 9.90 -6.79
CA GLU A 72 0.71 10.98 -7.68
C GLU A 72 -0.71 10.70 -8.20
N ARG A 73 -1.58 11.70 -8.13
CA ARG A 73 -2.98 11.58 -8.53
C ARG A 73 -3.36 12.68 -9.51
N ASP A 74 -4.40 12.43 -10.31
CA ASP A 74 -5.02 13.46 -11.14
C ASP A 74 -5.93 14.40 -10.32
N GLY A 75 -6.46 15.44 -10.98
CA GLY A 75 -7.37 16.40 -10.34
C GLY A 75 -8.68 15.80 -9.81
N SER A 76 -9.03 14.57 -10.18
CA SER A 76 -10.19 13.83 -9.67
C SER A 76 -9.83 12.92 -8.45
N GLY A 77 -8.55 12.86 -8.08
CA GLY A 77 -8.03 12.00 -7.00
C GLY A 77 -7.69 10.58 -7.45
N LYS A 78 -7.74 10.26 -8.74
CA LYS A 78 -7.39 8.95 -9.27
C LYS A 78 -5.87 8.77 -9.28
N LEU A 79 -5.37 7.64 -8.74
CA LEU A 79 -3.95 7.32 -8.69
C LEU A 79 -3.38 7.12 -10.10
N LEU A 80 -2.36 7.91 -10.45
CA LEU A 80 -1.67 7.82 -11.73
C LEU A 80 -0.34 7.10 -11.62
N LYS A 81 0.37 7.35 -10.51
CA LYS A 81 1.71 6.80 -10.30
C LYS A 81 2.00 6.60 -8.81
N ALA A 82 2.73 5.54 -8.50
CA ALA A 82 3.38 5.33 -7.21
C ALA A 82 4.88 5.11 -7.44
N THR A 83 5.72 5.66 -6.55
CA THR A 83 7.18 5.49 -6.58
C THR A 83 7.68 5.11 -5.21
N THR A 84 8.66 4.19 -5.15
CA THR A 84 9.36 3.83 -3.91
C THR A 84 10.79 4.33 -3.99
N HIS A 85 11.27 4.94 -2.91
CA HIS A 85 12.60 5.52 -2.81
C HIS A 85 13.34 4.99 -1.59
N ALA A 86 14.66 4.82 -1.70
CA ALA A 86 15.52 4.64 -0.55
C ALA A 86 15.67 5.97 0.20
N ALA A 87 15.48 5.99 1.53
CA ALA A 87 15.49 7.25 2.28
C ALA A 87 16.85 7.95 2.28
N GLY A 88 17.93 7.21 2.55
CA GLY A 88 19.26 7.82 2.72
C GLY A 88 19.84 8.44 1.44
N SER A 89 19.60 7.82 0.27
CA SER A 89 20.12 8.27 -1.03
C SER A 89 19.07 8.97 -1.90
N HIS A 90 17.81 8.91 -1.54
CA HIS A 90 16.66 9.28 -2.38
C HIS A 90 16.60 8.54 -3.73
N ALA A 91 17.37 7.46 -3.89
CA ALA A 91 17.38 6.67 -5.11
C ALA A 91 16.01 6.04 -5.37
N LEU A 92 15.54 6.12 -6.61
CA LEU A 92 14.34 5.45 -7.07
C LEU A 92 14.59 3.93 -7.06
N LEU A 93 13.73 3.19 -6.35
CA LEU A 93 13.75 1.72 -6.26
C LEU A 93 12.71 1.08 -7.15
N SER A 94 11.52 1.68 -7.23
CA SER A 94 10.48 1.22 -8.14
C SER A 94 9.53 2.34 -8.56
N GLU A 95 8.92 2.15 -9.72
CA GLU A 95 7.86 3.01 -10.24
C GLU A 95 6.70 2.13 -10.72
N GLN A 96 5.48 2.53 -10.40
CA GLN A 96 4.25 1.94 -10.88
C GLN A 96 3.40 3.01 -11.57
N VAL A 97 2.95 2.74 -12.81
CA VAL A 97 2.08 3.64 -13.59
C VAL A 97 0.75 2.96 -13.83
N TYR A 98 -0.34 3.62 -13.48
CA TYR A 98 -1.70 3.07 -13.47
C TYR A 98 -2.49 3.55 -14.68
N THR A 99 -3.00 2.62 -15.47
CA THR A 99 -3.83 2.90 -16.65
C THR A 99 -5.24 2.36 -16.45
N TYR A 100 -6.24 3.17 -16.72
CA TYR A 100 -7.65 2.86 -16.50
C TYR A 100 -8.40 2.72 -17.83
N ASN A 101 -9.44 1.89 -17.84
CA ASN A 101 -10.34 1.74 -18.96
C ASN A 101 -11.43 2.82 -18.98
N ASP A 102 -12.26 2.83 -20.01
CA ASP A 102 -13.36 3.80 -20.20
C ASP A 102 -14.43 3.76 -19.11
N LYS A 103 -14.51 2.66 -18.33
CA LYS A 103 -15.39 2.52 -17.17
C LYS A 103 -14.75 3.04 -15.87
N GLY A 104 -13.53 3.59 -15.96
CA GLY A 104 -12.76 4.08 -14.79
C GLY A 104 -12.17 2.99 -13.91
N LEU A 105 -12.18 1.72 -14.35
CA LEU A 105 -11.54 0.62 -13.64
C LEU A 105 -10.08 0.49 -14.07
N LEU A 106 -9.21 0.09 -13.13
CA LEU A 106 -7.80 -0.16 -13.43
C LEU A 106 -7.68 -1.28 -14.46
N ALA A 107 -7.08 -1.00 -15.61
CA ALA A 107 -6.88 -1.96 -16.69
C ALA A 107 -5.48 -2.56 -16.64
N LYS A 108 -4.49 -1.72 -16.31
CA LYS A 108 -3.07 -2.10 -16.33
C LYS A 108 -2.27 -1.31 -15.32
N THR A 109 -1.26 -1.96 -14.73
CA THR A 109 -0.18 -1.29 -13.99
C THR A 109 1.14 -1.68 -14.63
N ASP A 110 1.89 -0.72 -15.17
CA ASP A 110 3.27 -0.91 -15.59
C ASP A 110 4.18 -0.75 -14.38
N MET A 111 5.15 -1.64 -14.21
CA MET A 111 6.06 -1.70 -13.06
C MET A 111 7.50 -1.70 -13.54
N THR A 112 8.32 -0.81 -12.99
CA THR A 112 9.73 -0.69 -13.28
C THR A 112 10.52 -0.77 -11.97
N TYR A 113 11.55 -1.59 -11.93
CA TYR A 113 12.40 -1.78 -10.75
C TYR A 113 13.83 -1.37 -11.07
N TYR A 114 14.49 -0.76 -10.09
CA TYR A 114 15.84 -0.22 -10.21
C TYR A 114 16.73 -0.78 -9.10
N ASN A 115 18.00 -1.03 -9.45
CA ASN A 115 19.05 -1.41 -8.53
C ASN A 115 20.23 -0.47 -8.70
N ALA A 116 20.65 0.23 -7.64
CA ALA A 116 21.71 1.23 -7.67
C ALA A 116 21.54 2.26 -8.81
N GLY A 117 20.29 2.68 -9.10
CA GLY A 117 19.96 3.64 -10.15
C GLY A 117 19.88 3.06 -11.57
N ASN A 118 20.21 1.78 -11.77
CA ASN A 118 20.10 1.11 -13.05
C ASN A 118 18.75 0.37 -13.16
N LEU A 119 18.20 0.32 -14.37
CA LEU A 119 17.04 -0.51 -14.66
C LEU A 119 17.38 -1.98 -14.40
N GLU A 120 16.67 -2.62 -13.47
CA GLU A 120 16.87 -4.03 -13.15
C GLU A 120 15.90 -4.90 -13.95
N TYR A 121 14.59 -4.55 -13.88
CA TYR A 121 13.61 -5.33 -14.61
C TYR A 121 12.29 -4.56 -14.80
N THR A 122 11.49 -4.94 -15.81
CA THR A 122 10.16 -4.40 -16.05
C THR A 122 9.11 -5.50 -16.11
N ALA A 123 7.92 -5.17 -15.62
CA ALA A 123 6.77 -6.05 -15.63
C ALA A 123 5.49 -5.22 -15.83
N TYR A 124 4.37 -5.86 -16.11
CA TYR A 124 3.07 -5.23 -15.97
C TYR A 124 2.02 -6.23 -15.47
N ALA A 125 0.99 -5.69 -14.84
CA ALA A 125 -0.18 -6.44 -14.45
C ALA A 125 -1.42 -5.97 -15.24
N THR A 126 -2.34 -6.90 -15.54
CA THR A 126 -3.67 -6.60 -16.09
C THR A 126 -4.74 -7.10 -15.14
N TYR A 127 -5.93 -6.49 -15.20
CA TYR A 127 -7.00 -6.71 -14.23
C TYR A 127 -8.33 -7.02 -14.93
N GLU A 128 -9.02 -8.03 -14.44
CA GLU A 128 -10.35 -8.42 -14.90
C GLU A 128 -11.35 -8.30 -13.74
N TYR A 129 -12.54 -7.79 -14.04
CA TYR A 129 -13.58 -7.50 -13.04
C TYR A 129 -14.88 -8.24 -13.39
N ASP A 130 -15.71 -8.48 -12.38
CA ASP A 130 -17.08 -8.94 -12.59
C ASP A 130 -18.02 -7.78 -12.96
N GLU A 131 -19.29 -8.10 -13.19
CA GLU A 131 -20.34 -7.11 -13.53
C GLU A 131 -20.57 -6.07 -12.42
N LYS A 132 -20.25 -6.41 -11.17
CA LYS A 132 -20.35 -5.53 -10.00
C LYS A 132 -19.06 -4.74 -9.75
N LYS A 133 -18.08 -4.81 -10.67
CA LYS A 133 -16.77 -4.14 -10.59
C LYS A 133 -15.83 -4.69 -9.52
N HIS A 134 -16.07 -5.89 -9.00
CA HIS A 134 -15.13 -6.54 -8.08
C HIS A 134 -14.00 -7.20 -8.89
N LEU A 135 -12.78 -7.11 -8.36
CA LEU A 135 -11.60 -7.74 -8.96
C LEU A 135 -11.79 -9.27 -8.97
N LYS A 136 -11.71 -9.88 -10.16
CA LYS A 136 -11.84 -11.32 -10.39
C LYS A 136 -10.52 -11.99 -10.69
N LYS A 137 -9.62 -11.25 -11.36
CA LYS A 137 -8.33 -11.80 -11.76
C LYS A 137 -7.31 -10.69 -11.95
N LYS A 138 -6.08 -10.94 -11.52
CA LYS A 138 -4.88 -10.15 -11.79
C LYS A 138 -3.87 -11.04 -12.50
N SER A 139 -3.41 -10.65 -13.68
CA SER A 139 -2.39 -11.37 -14.46
C SER A 139 -1.10 -10.59 -14.47
N LEU A 140 0.03 -11.25 -14.21
CA LEU A 140 1.37 -10.65 -14.19
C LEU A 140 2.16 -11.10 -15.41
N PHE A 141 2.80 -10.14 -16.07
CA PHE A 141 3.66 -10.33 -17.24
C PHE A 141 5.03 -9.74 -16.97
N GLU A 142 6.06 -10.50 -17.27
CA GLU A 142 7.45 -10.04 -17.31
C GLU A 142 7.77 -9.55 -18.74
N VAL A 143 8.55 -8.48 -18.83
CA VAL A 143 8.98 -7.91 -20.11
C VAL A 143 10.49 -8.08 -20.23
N ASN A 144 10.95 -8.76 -21.29
CA ASN A 144 12.37 -8.96 -21.56
C ASN A 144 13.00 -7.74 -22.25
N ASP A 145 14.32 -7.78 -22.45
CA ASP A 145 15.09 -6.70 -23.09
C ASP A 145 14.64 -6.41 -24.53
N LYS A 146 14.02 -7.38 -25.20
CA LYS A 146 13.44 -7.22 -26.55
C LYS A 146 12.03 -6.63 -26.53
N LYS A 147 11.53 -6.23 -25.34
CA LYS A 147 10.15 -5.75 -25.12
C LYS A 147 9.07 -6.80 -25.41
N GLU A 148 9.42 -8.06 -25.37
CA GLU A 148 8.47 -9.16 -25.48
C GLU A 148 7.91 -9.48 -24.09
N ALA A 149 6.60 -9.56 -23.97
CA ALA A 149 5.91 -9.84 -22.74
C ALA A 149 5.55 -11.32 -22.63
N ARG A 150 5.80 -11.91 -21.44
CA ARG A 150 5.42 -13.28 -21.14
C ARG A 150 4.64 -13.33 -19.85
N GLN A 151 3.47 -13.95 -19.86
CA GLN A 151 2.70 -14.18 -18.63
C GLN A 151 3.47 -15.14 -17.71
N LYS A 152 3.69 -14.69 -16.46
CA LYS A 152 4.42 -15.46 -15.42
C LYS A 152 3.45 -16.11 -14.44
N SER A 153 2.39 -15.39 -14.13
CA SER A 153 1.40 -15.86 -13.15
C SER A 153 0.06 -15.15 -13.35
N TYR A 154 -0.97 -15.67 -12.74
CA TYR A 154 -2.20 -14.95 -12.47
C TYR A 154 -2.82 -15.40 -11.15
N THR A 155 -3.58 -14.50 -10.54
CA THR A 155 -4.36 -14.77 -9.34
C THR A 155 -5.83 -14.57 -9.64
N THR A 156 -6.66 -15.52 -9.22
CA THR A 156 -8.13 -15.40 -9.26
C THR A 156 -8.66 -15.20 -7.85
N TYR A 157 -9.76 -14.47 -7.75
CA TYR A 157 -10.36 -14.06 -6.49
C TYR A 157 -11.81 -14.50 -6.41
N ALA A 158 -12.22 -15.01 -5.25
CA ALA A 158 -13.61 -15.27 -4.89
C ALA A 158 -14.02 -14.35 -3.73
N LEU A 159 -15.24 -13.79 -3.80
CA LEU A 159 -15.75 -12.87 -2.78
C LEU A 159 -16.90 -13.50 -1.99
N LEU A 160 -17.04 -13.04 -0.75
CA LEU A 160 -18.23 -13.21 0.07
C LEU A 160 -19.30 -12.17 -0.32
N PRO A 161 -20.58 -12.40 0.03
CA PRO A 161 -21.65 -11.42 -0.26
C PRO A 161 -21.46 -10.03 0.34
N ASN A 162 -20.69 -9.91 1.42
CA ASN A 162 -20.37 -8.64 2.10
C ASN A 162 -19.19 -7.90 1.48
N GLY A 163 -18.62 -8.37 0.36
CA GLY A 163 -17.51 -7.74 -0.35
C GLY A 163 -16.11 -8.14 0.13
N ASN A 164 -15.99 -8.95 1.17
CA ASN A 164 -14.69 -9.50 1.57
C ASN A 164 -14.22 -10.58 0.58
N TYR A 165 -12.92 -10.67 0.35
CA TYR A 165 -12.31 -11.72 -0.45
C TYR A 165 -12.26 -13.03 0.36
N ALA A 166 -12.94 -14.07 -0.12
CA ALA A 166 -12.99 -15.37 0.55
C ALA A 166 -11.76 -16.23 0.25
N GLU A 167 -11.30 -16.16 -0.99
CA GLU A 167 -10.26 -17.06 -1.50
C GLU A 167 -9.44 -16.36 -2.60
N GLU A 168 -8.15 -16.64 -2.62
CA GLU A 168 -7.23 -16.38 -3.71
C GLU A 168 -6.64 -17.69 -4.22
N LYS A 169 -6.59 -17.87 -5.55
CA LYS A 169 -5.86 -18.95 -6.19
C LYS A 169 -4.79 -18.37 -7.08
N GLN A 170 -3.54 -18.64 -6.77
CA GLN A 170 -2.39 -18.23 -7.56
C GLN A 170 -1.97 -19.35 -8.49
N TYR A 171 -1.78 -19.02 -9.76
CA TYR A 171 -1.31 -19.90 -10.81
C TYR A 171 0.04 -19.40 -11.34
N VAL A 172 0.96 -20.34 -11.58
CA VAL A 172 2.23 -20.07 -12.29
C VAL A 172 2.09 -20.57 -13.72
N VAL A 173 2.59 -19.79 -14.66
CA VAL A 173 2.56 -20.10 -16.09
C VAL A 173 3.98 -20.48 -16.56
N ASP A 174 4.14 -21.66 -17.11
CA ASP A 174 5.42 -22.15 -17.62
C ASP A 174 5.80 -21.52 -18.97
N GLU A 175 6.96 -21.89 -19.50
CA GLU A 175 7.47 -21.37 -20.78
C GLU A 175 6.61 -21.74 -21.98
N LYS A 176 5.80 -22.79 -21.88
CA LYS A 176 4.87 -23.25 -22.92
C LYS A 176 3.49 -22.63 -22.80
N GLY A 177 3.29 -21.72 -21.83
CA GLY A 177 2.02 -21.07 -21.57
C GLY A 177 1.02 -21.92 -20.75
N LYS A 178 1.45 -23.08 -20.22
CA LYS A 178 0.60 -23.94 -19.37
C LYS A 178 0.56 -23.41 -17.95
N ALA A 179 -0.63 -23.13 -17.46
CA ALA A 179 -0.87 -22.72 -16.09
C ALA A 179 -0.98 -23.94 -15.15
N SER A 180 -0.40 -23.81 -13.97
CA SER A 180 -0.55 -24.77 -12.86
C SER A 180 -0.87 -24.03 -11.58
N LEU A 181 -1.80 -24.58 -10.79
CA LEU A 181 -2.17 -24.03 -9.49
C LEU A 181 -0.99 -24.15 -8.53
N PHE A 182 -0.50 -22.98 -8.09
CA PHE A 182 0.64 -22.89 -7.16
C PHE A 182 0.18 -22.86 -5.71
N SER A 183 -0.76 -21.97 -5.37
CA SER A 183 -1.27 -21.85 -4.01
C SER A 183 -2.76 -21.50 -3.98
N THR A 184 -3.41 -21.88 -2.89
CA THR A 184 -4.75 -21.42 -2.52
C THR A 184 -4.68 -20.80 -1.14
N THR A 185 -5.16 -19.57 -1.00
CA THR A 185 -5.28 -18.87 0.29
C THR A 185 -6.73 -18.60 0.58
N THR A 186 -7.20 -19.00 1.76
CA THR A 186 -8.54 -18.70 2.28
C THR A 186 -8.44 -17.69 3.42
N PHE A 187 -9.47 -16.86 3.58
CA PHE A 187 -9.52 -15.76 4.51
C PHE A 187 -10.77 -15.79 5.39
N SER A 188 -10.63 -15.33 6.62
CA SER A 188 -11.74 -15.10 7.54
C SER A 188 -11.62 -13.68 8.12
N TYR A 189 -12.76 -13.05 8.35
CA TYR A 189 -12.87 -11.66 8.74
C TYR A 189 -13.75 -11.49 9.97
N ASP A 190 -13.55 -10.40 10.70
CA ASP A 190 -14.50 -9.92 11.69
C ASP A 190 -15.58 -9.03 11.03
N SER A 191 -16.33 -8.29 11.86
CA SER A 191 -17.33 -7.33 11.40
C SER A 191 -16.88 -5.87 11.49
N ASN A 192 -15.66 -5.62 11.96
CA ASN A 192 -15.13 -4.26 12.16
C ASN A 192 -14.48 -3.72 10.90
N LYS A 193 -14.34 -2.39 10.83
CA LYS A 193 -13.79 -1.72 9.66
C LYS A 193 -12.29 -1.96 9.50
N ASN A 194 -11.88 -2.30 8.27
CA ASN A 194 -10.48 -2.29 7.88
C ASN A 194 -10.05 -0.83 7.59
N PRO A 195 -9.15 -0.23 8.37
CA PRO A 195 -8.76 1.18 8.20
C PRO A 195 -8.01 1.45 6.89
N PHE A 196 -7.48 0.39 6.22
CA PHE A 196 -6.74 0.50 4.98
C PHE A 196 -7.62 0.39 3.73
N HIS A 197 -8.88 -0.01 3.87
CA HIS A 197 -9.74 -0.32 2.72
C HIS A 197 -10.01 0.88 1.82
N GLU A 198 -10.23 2.06 2.41
CA GLU A 198 -10.61 3.27 1.67
C GLU A 198 -9.47 3.87 0.84
N PHE A 199 -8.21 3.63 1.22
CA PHE A 199 -7.03 4.11 0.49
C PHE A 199 -6.15 2.98 -0.07
N ALA A 200 -6.70 1.77 -0.14
CA ALA A 200 -6.03 0.67 -0.79
C ALA A 200 -5.72 0.99 -2.26
N GLU A 201 -4.55 0.56 -2.72
CA GLU A 201 -4.17 0.77 -4.11
C GLU A 201 -5.17 0.13 -5.07
N PRO A 202 -5.47 0.78 -6.20
CA PRO A 202 -6.30 0.19 -7.24
C PRO A 202 -5.75 -1.16 -7.69
N GLY A 203 -6.64 -2.15 -7.86
CA GLY A 203 -6.25 -3.52 -8.26
C GLY A 203 -5.67 -4.37 -7.13
N SER A 204 -5.69 -3.88 -5.88
CA SER A 204 -5.47 -4.72 -4.69
C SER A 204 -6.75 -5.44 -4.27
N ALA A 205 -6.60 -6.64 -3.69
CA ALA A 205 -7.71 -7.40 -3.12
C ALA A 205 -7.97 -6.93 -1.67
N SER A 206 -8.35 -5.68 -1.50
CA SER A 206 -8.64 -5.11 -0.18
C SER A 206 -10.07 -5.42 0.26
N SER A 207 -10.21 -5.96 1.47
CA SER A 207 -11.50 -6.30 2.09
C SER A 207 -11.98 -5.20 3.04
N PRO A 208 -13.30 -4.91 3.11
CA PRO A 208 -13.86 -3.86 3.98
C PRO A 208 -13.73 -4.16 5.48
N ASN A 209 -13.56 -5.43 5.87
CA ASN A 209 -13.41 -5.84 7.26
C ASN A 209 -11.99 -6.30 7.58
N ASN A 210 -11.64 -6.36 8.87
CA ASN A 210 -10.32 -6.79 9.32
C ASN A 210 -10.16 -8.31 9.17
N LEU A 211 -9.00 -8.74 8.67
CA LEU A 211 -8.63 -10.13 8.53
C LEU A 211 -8.35 -10.73 9.92
N VAL A 212 -9.04 -11.84 10.29
CA VAL A 212 -8.80 -12.55 11.56
C VAL A 212 -8.08 -13.87 11.37
N ALA A 213 -8.12 -14.46 10.17
CA ALA A 213 -7.33 -15.63 9.84
C ALA A 213 -7.05 -15.70 8.33
N SER A 214 -5.87 -16.22 7.99
CA SER A 214 -5.56 -16.65 6.62
C SER A 214 -4.87 -18.01 6.63
N LYS A 215 -5.18 -18.83 5.62
CA LYS A 215 -4.59 -20.15 5.45
C LYS A 215 -4.18 -20.35 4.00
N ALA A 216 -2.89 -20.41 3.76
CA ALA A 216 -2.30 -20.67 2.44
C ALA A 216 -1.86 -22.14 2.33
N VAL A 217 -2.25 -22.79 1.25
CA VAL A 217 -1.81 -24.16 0.87
C VAL A 217 -0.99 -24.05 -0.40
N VAL A 218 0.30 -24.43 -0.33
CA VAL A 218 1.20 -24.49 -1.48
C VAL A 218 1.14 -25.90 -2.07
N HIS A 219 0.55 -26.04 -3.25
CA HIS A 219 0.14 -27.33 -3.80
C HIS A 219 1.30 -28.24 -4.20
N ASN A 220 2.39 -27.71 -4.74
CA ASN A 220 3.57 -28.51 -5.14
C ASN A 220 4.32 -29.12 -3.94
N SER A 221 4.42 -28.38 -2.83
CA SER A 221 5.11 -28.83 -1.60
C SER A 221 4.18 -29.42 -0.55
N LYS A 222 2.85 -29.32 -0.74
CA LYS A 222 1.79 -29.67 0.23
C LYS A 222 1.95 -28.97 1.59
N LYS A 223 2.71 -27.87 1.64
CA LYS A 223 2.90 -27.07 2.86
C LYS A 223 1.70 -26.18 3.09
N THR A 224 1.35 -26.04 4.36
CA THR A 224 0.27 -25.13 4.81
C THR A 224 0.86 -24.09 5.75
N TYR A 225 0.46 -22.83 5.54
CA TYR A 225 0.82 -21.69 6.37
C TYR A 225 -0.47 -21.04 6.88
N ALA A 226 -0.65 -21.05 8.20
CA ALA A 226 -1.81 -20.43 8.83
C ALA A 226 -1.37 -19.24 9.69
N TYR A 227 -2.02 -18.10 9.49
CA TYR A 227 -1.82 -16.88 10.28
C TYR A 227 -3.10 -16.56 11.03
N GLY A 228 -2.96 -16.13 12.27
CA GLY A 228 -4.06 -15.60 13.09
C GLY A 228 -3.85 -14.13 13.37
N TYR A 229 -4.94 -13.38 13.47
CA TYR A 229 -4.92 -11.95 13.77
C TYR A 229 -5.97 -11.66 14.84
N THR A 230 -5.56 -11.01 15.92
CA THR A 230 -6.47 -10.57 16.97
C THR A 230 -6.33 -9.06 17.14
N TYR A 231 -7.44 -8.40 17.49
CA TYR A 231 -7.51 -6.95 17.57
C TYR A 231 -8.16 -6.49 18.87
N THR A 232 -7.79 -5.29 19.31
CA THR A 232 -8.64 -4.47 20.18
C THR A 232 -9.12 -3.26 19.38
N TYR A 233 -10.28 -2.70 19.73
CA TYR A 233 -10.94 -1.66 18.96
C TYR A 233 -11.27 -0.46 19.83
N ASP A 234 -11.35 0.72 19.20
CA ASP A 234 -11.93 1.91 19.79
C ASP A 234 -13.48 1.91 19.65
N GLU A 235 -14.13 2.94 20.17
CA GLU A 235 -15.60 3.11 20.11
C GLU A 235 -16.13 3.27 18.67
N ARG A 236 -15.28 3.62 17.71
CA ARG A 236 -15.58 3.75 16.27
C ARG A 236 -15.42 2.44 15.51
N SER A 237 -15.10 1.34 16.20
CA SER A 237 -14.76 0.03 15.61
C SER A 237 -13.49 0.05 14.75
N LEU A 238 -12.56 0.99 15.02
CA LEU A 238 -11.25 1.03 14.40
C LEU A 238 -10.23 0.26 15.27
N PRO A 239 -9.31 -0.53 14.69
CA PRO A 239 -8.31 -1.28 15.43
C PRO A 239 -7.39 -0.35 16.22
N LEU A 240 -7.23 -0.56 17.53
CA LEU A 240 -6.19 0.07 18.36
C LEU A 240 -4.93 -0.77 18.37
N THR A 241 -5.10 -2.09 18.45
CA THR A 241 -3.98 -3.03 18.41
C THR A 241 -4.27 -4.18 17.48
N GLN A 242 -3.21 -4.78 16.94
CA GLN A 242 -3.26 -6.04 16.23
C GLN A 242 -2.16 -6.95 16.77
N THR A 243 -2.48 -8.22 17.05
CA THR A 243 -1.47 -9.25 17.25
C THR A 243 -1.53 -10.25 16.10
N VAL A 244 -0.40 -10.40 15.41
CA VAL A 244 -0.24 -11.37 14.32
C VAL A 244 0.46 -12.60 14.86
N THR A 245 -0.16 -13.78 14.71
CA THR A 245 0.43 -15.08 15.03
C THR A 245 0.83 -15.78 13.74
N THR A 246 2.12 -16.10 13.62
CA THR A 246 2.69 -16.76 12.44
C THR A 246 2.50 -18.28 12.48
N PRO A 247 2.69 -19.02 11.35
CA PRO A 247 2.61 -20.48 11.31
C PRO A 247 3.56 -21.20 12.30
N GLY A 248 4.65 -20.54 12.71
CA GLY A 248 5.59 -21.06 13.71
C GLY A 248 5.21 -20.74 15.16
N GLY A 249 4.01 -20.18 15.41
CA GLY A 249 3.53 -19.83 16.75
C GLY A 249 4.15 -18.57 17.37
N LYS A 250 5.01 -17.85 16.62
CA LYS A 250 5.52 -16.56 17.07
C LYS A 250 4.47 -15.48 16.87
N SER A 251 4.35 -14.60 17.86
CA SER A 251 3.43 -13.46 17.80
C SER A 251 4.17 -12.12 17.77
N GLN A 252 3.61 -11.17 17.04
CA GLN A 252 4.07 -9.79 16.96
C GLN A 252 2.88 -8.87 17.18
N ALA A 253 3.03 -7.92 18.10
CA ALA A 253 2.01 -6.91 18.37
C ALA A 253 2.30 -5.61 17.63
N TYR A 254 1.22 -4.97 17.16
CA TYR A 254 1.22 -3.68 16.50
C TYR A 254 0.21 -2.75 17.18
N ASN A 255 0.53 -1.46 17.28
CA ASN A 255 -0.37 -0.42 17.76
C ASN A 255 -0.67 0.51 16.57
N TYR A 256 -1.94 0.86 16.42
CA TYR A 256 -2.43 1.76 15.38
C TYR A 256 -2.72 3.13 15.99
N LEU A 257 -2.13 4.17 15.46
CA LEU A 257 -2.42 5.55 15.85
C LEU A 257 -3.20 6.22 14.73
N TYR A 258 -4.17 7.02 15.11
CA TYR A 258 -5.04 7.75 14.18
C TYR A 258 -4.85 9.24 14.37
N SER A 259 -5.03 10.01 13.28
CA SER A 259 -5.10 11.47 13.34
C SER A 259 -6.35 11.92 14.13
N ASN A 260 -6.19 12.98 14.91
CA ASN A 260 -7.25 13.60 15.70
C ASN A 260 -8.16 14.47 14.84
#